data_3eb35f57cc250cefbecbb49f312edb48
#
_entry.id   3eb35f57cc250cefbecbb49f312edb48
#
_cell.length_a   1.000
_cell.length_b   1.000
_cell.length_c   1.000
_cell.angle_alpha   90.00
_cell.angle_beta   90.00
_cell.angle_gamma   90.00
#
_symmetry.space_group_name_H-M   'P 1'
#
loop_
_entity.id
_entity.type
_entity.pdbx_description
1 polymer ?
#
loop_
_entity_poly.entity_id
_entity_poly.type
_entity_poly.pdbx_seq_one_letter_code
_entity_poly.pdbx_strand_id
1 'polypeptide(L)'
;MVTSNKGTLLGVYDVRYNSSVDLQEYVDVGLSRSTDGGKTWEKMRLPLSFGEYDGLPAAQNGVGDPSILVDTQTNTIWVVAAWTHGMGNQRAWWSSHPGMDLYQTAQLVMAKSTDDGKTWSKPINITEQVKDPSWYFLLQGPGRGITMSDGTLVFPTQFIDSTRVPNAGIMYSKDRGKTWKMHNMARTNTTEAQVVETEPGVLMLNMRDNRGGSRAVAITKDLGKTWTEHPSSRKALQEPVCMASLIHVEAKNNVLDKDILLFSNPNTTRGRNHITIKASLDDGLTWLPEHQLMLDEGEGWGYSCLTMIDRETIGILYESSAAHMTFQAVKLKDLIR
;
A
#
# COMPACT_ATOMS: atom_id res chain seq x y z
N MET A 1 2.38 -5.57 3.49
CA MET A 1 3.02 -6.32 4.59
C MET A 1 3.77 -5.36 5.51
N VAL A 2 3.78 -5.61 6.81
CA VAL A 2 4.52 -4.85 7.84
C VAL A 2 5.10 -5.78 8.88
N THR A 3 6.08 -5.29 9.65
CA THR A 3 6.59 -5.93 10.86
C THR A 3 6.11 -5.14 12.07
N SER A 4 5.45 -5.79 13.01
CA SER A 4 4.98 -5.15 14.25
C SER A 4 6.15 -4.87 15.21
N ASN A 5 5.91 -4.05 16.25
CA ASN A 5 6.91 -3.80 17.30
C ASN A 5 7.33 -5.07 18.05
N LYS A 6 6.56 -6.16 17.92
CA LYS A 6 6.88 -7.47 18.49
C LYS A 6 7.68 -8.38 17.55
N GLY A 7 8.01 -7.91 16.35
CA GLY A 7 8.68 -8.69 15.31
C GLY A 7 7.75 -9.63 14.53
N THR A 8 6.43 -9.49 14.71
CA THR A 8 5.46 -10.29 13.93
C THR A 8 5.34 -9.73 12.53
N LEU A 9 5.48 -10.58 11.53
CA LEU A 9 5.16 -10.26 10.14
C LEU A 9 3.65 -10.35 9.90
N LEU A 10 3.08 -9.36 9.24
CA LEU A 10 1.66 -9.24 8.96
C LEU A 10 1.48 -8.94 7.47
N GLY A 11 0.99 -9.92 6.72
CA GLY A 11 0.66 -9.76 5.29
C GLY A 11 -0.84 -9.63 5.09
N VAL A 12 -1.29 -8.57 4.43
CA VAL A 12 -2.69 -8.38 4.02
C VAL A 12 -2.84 -8.52 2.52
N TYR A 13 -3.97 -9.02 2.07
CA TYR A 13 -4.26 -9.32 0.69
C TYR A 13 -5.77 -9.49 0.44
N ASP A 14 -6.18 -9.42 -0.82
CA ASP A 14 -7.53 -9.78 -1.22
C ASP A 14 -7.74 -11.30 -1.15
N VAL A 15 -8.85 -11.70 -0.56
CA VAL A 15 -9.38 -13.07 -0.67
C VAL A 15 -10.50 -13.04 -1.68
N ARG A 16 -10.19 -13.39 -2.93
CA ARG A 16 -11.13 -13.38 -4.06
C ARG A 16 -11.75 -14.75 -4.23
N TYR A 17 -13.04 -14.91 -3.88
CA TYR A 17 -13.68 -16.22 -3.78
C TYR A 17 -14.17 -16.80 -5.11
N ASN A 18 -14.69 -15.96 -6.01
CA ASN A 18 -15.33 -16.42 -7.24
C ASN A 18 -14.47 -16.23 -8.48
N SER A 19 -13.71 -15.15 -8.54
CA SER A 19 -12.90 -14.80 -9.71
C SER A 19 -11.75 -13.86 -9.32
N SER A 20 -10.80 -13.67 -10.22
CA SER A 20 -9.65 -12.75 -10.04
C SER A 20 -9.97 -11.28 -10.37
N VAL A 21 -11.22 -10.94 -10.62
CA VAL A 21 -11.61 -9.55 -10.96
C VAL A 21 -11.57 -8.63 -9.75
N ASP A 22 -11.40 -7.34 -10.00
CA ASP A 22 -11.47 -6.30 -8.98
C ASP A 22 -12.92 -6.10 -8.49
N LEU A 23 -13.10 -5.34 -7.40
CA LEU A 23 -14.40 -4.96 -6.88
C LEU A 23 -15.30 -4.33 -7.98
N GLN A 24 -16.57 -4.69 -8.11
CA GLN A 24 -17.42 -5.40 -7.15
C GLN A 24 -17.40 -6.91 -7.44
N GLU A 25 -17.09 -7.67 -6.43
CA GLU A 25 -17.15 -9.14 -6.42
C GLU A 25 -17.12 -9.62 -4.95
N TYR A 26 -17.29 -10.93 -4.71
CA TYR A 26 -17.09 -11.51 -3.38
C TYR A 26 -15.61 -11.50 -3.04
N VAL A 27 -15.20 -10.47 -2.31
CA VAL A 27 -13.82 -10.24 -1.86
C VAL A 27 -13.84 -9.83 -0.39
N ASP A 28 -12.95 -10.42 0.39
CA ASP A 28 -12.65 -10.01 1.76
C ASP A 28 -11.17 -9.62 1.88
N VAL A 29 -10.82 -8.88 2.92
CA VAL A 29 -9.42 -8.65 3.28
C VAL A 29 -8.92 -9.79 4.15
N GLY A 30 -7.98 -10.57 3.63
CA GLY A 30 -7.26 -11.60 4.36
C GLY A 30 -6.01 -11.05 5.06
N LEU A 31 -5.61 -11.70 6.14
CA LEU A 31 -4.37 -11.43 6.86
C LEU A 31 -3.72 -12.73 7.31
N SER A 32 -2.45 -12.89 6.99
CA SER A 32 -1.58 -13.96 7.51
C SER A 32 -0.52 -13.37 8.45
N ARG A 33 -0.25 -14.07 9.54
CA ARG A 33 0.75 -13.71 10.57
C ARG A 33 1.87 -14.73 10.61
N SER A 34 3.10 -14.25 10.82
CA SER A 34 4.26 -15.09 11.14
C SER A 34 5.01 -14.50 12.32
N THR A 35 5.34 -15.32 13.30
CA THR A 35 6.11 -14.93 14.50
C THR A 35 7.53 -15.50 14.51
N ASP A 36 7.95 -16.13 13.42
CA ASP A 36 9.24 -16.81 13.26
C ASP A 36 10.04 -16.32 12.03
N GLY A 37 9.79 -15.08 11.61
CA GLY A 37 10.49 -14.46 10.49
C GLY A 37 10.06 -14.97 9.11
N GLY A 38 8.82 -15.45 8.99
CA GLY A 38 8.24 -15.91 7.72
C GLY A 38 8.49 -17.38 7.41
N LYS A 39 9.05 -18.16 8.35
CA LYS A 39 9.26 -19.61 8.19
C LYS A 39 7.94 -20.37 8.19
N THR A 40 7.02 -19.97 9.08
CA THR A 40 5.66 -20.50 9.14
C THR A 40 4.63 -19.36 9.22
N TRP A 41 3.44 -19.63 8.73
CA TRP A 41 2.34 -18.67 8.70
C TRP A 41 1.12 -19.24 9.41
N GLU A 42 0.51 -18.46 10.28
CA GLU A 42 -0.71 -18.83 10.97
C GLU A 42 -1.90 -18.91 10.00
N LYS A 43 -2.97 -19.60 10.44
CA LYS A 43 -4.23 -19.63 9.70
C LYS A 43 -4.71 -18.20 9.41
N MET A 44 -5.11 -17.96 8.17
CA MET A 44 -5.67 -16.69 7.71
C MET A 44 -6.80 -16.18 8.61
N ARG A 45 -6.81 -14.88 8.85
CA ARG A 45 -7.87 -14.11 9.49
C ARG A 45 -8.47 -13.13 8.50
N LEU A 46 -9.66 -12.62 8.80
CA LEU A 46 -10.35 -11.61 7.99
C LEU A 46 -10.50 -10.31 8.80
N PRO A 47 -9.55 -9.37 8.73
CA PRO A 47 -9.66 -8.06 9.38
C PRO A 47 -10.87 -7.25 8.93
N LEU A 48 -11.22 -7.35 7.66
CA LEU A 48 -12.38 -6.72 7.05
C LEU A 48 -13.11 -7.75 6.20
N SER A 49 -14.37 -7.98 6.52
CA SER A 49 -15.30 -8.84 5.80
C SER A 49 -16.72 -8.35 6.11
N PHE A 50 -17.57 -8.28 5.11
CA PHE A 50 -18.95 -7.84 5.29
C PHE A 50 -19.94 -9.01 5.10
N GLY A 51 -19.61 -10.00 4.26
CA GLY A 51 -20.52 -11.11 3.96
C GLY A 51 -21.84 -10.62 3.39
N GLU A 52 -22.95 -11.21 3.86
CA GLU A 52 -24.28 -10.66 3.61
C GLU A 52 -24.50 -9.45 4.52
N TYR A 53 -24.79 -8.31 3.93
CA TYR A 53 -24.97 -7.06 4.66
C TYR A 53 -26.09 -6.24 4.03
N ASP A 54 -26.98 -5.69 4.90
CA ASP A 54 -28.12 -4.84 4.52
C ASP A 54 -28.95 -5.40 3.37
N GLY A 55 -29.25 -6.71 3.46
CA GLY A 55 -30.09 -7.42 2.50
C GLY A 55 -29.44 -7.78 1.17
N LEU A 56 -28.17 -7.46 0.98
CA LEU A 56 -27.41 -7.82 -0.21
C LEU A 56 -26.44 -8.99 0.05
N PRO A 57 -26.23 -9.87 -0.94
CA PRO A 57 -25.32 -11.01 -0.81
C PRO A 57 -23.86 -10.56 -0.75
N ALA A 58 -22.97 -11.45 -0.31
CA ALA A 58 -21.54 -11.20 -0.16
C ALA A 58 -20.87 -10.63 -1.43
N ALA A 59 -21.27 -11.10 -2.63
CA ALA A 59 -20.76 -10.59 -3.91
C ALA A 59 -21.17 -9.13 -4.21
N GLN A 60 -22.06 -8.55 -3.41
CA GLN A 60 -22.46 -7.14 -3.47
C GLN A 60 -21.91 -6.33 -2.28
N ASN A 61 -20.97 -6.90 -1.52
CA ASN A 61 -20.36 -6.32 -0.32
C ASN A 61 -18.83 -6.53 -0.30
N GLY A 62 -18.21 -6.58 -1.47
CA GLY A 62 -16.76 -6.80 -1.56
C GLY A 62 -15.95 -5.69 -0.90
N VAL A 63 -14.91 -6.09 -0.17
CA VAL A 63 -13.92 -5.19 0.45
C VAL A 63 -12.52 -5.66 0.08
N GLY A 64 -11.70 -4.75 -0.49
CA GLY A 64 -10.40 -5.13 -1.05
C GLY A 64 -9.42 -3.99 -1.24
N ASP A 65 -8.34 -4.29 -1.95
CA ASP A 65 -7.17 -3.42 -2.14
C ASP A 65 -6.54 -2.96 -0.82
N PRO A 66 -6.22 -3.85 0.14
CA PRO A 66 -5.87 -3.46 1.50
C PRO A 66 -4.51 -2.76 1.60
N SER A 67 -4.42 -1.82 2.54
CA SER A 67 -3.17 -1.28 3.05
C SER A 67 -3.08 -1.46 4.56
N ILE A 68 -1.87 -1.74 5.08
CA ILE A 68 -1.63 -2.00 6.49
C ILE A 68 -0.62 -1.02 7.07
N LEU A 69 -0.81 -0.61 8.32
CA LEU A 69 0.08 0.30 9.07
C LEU A 69 0.22 -0.16 10.51
N VAL A 70 1.42 -0.05 11.07
CA VAL A 70 1.68 -0.19 12.50
C VAL A 70 1.90 1.20 13.08
N ASP A 71 1.07 1.62 14.04
CA ASP A 71 1.39 2.74 14.93
C ASP A 71 2.53 2.31 15.85
N THR A 72 3.75 2.72 15.54
CA THR A 72 4.96 2.29 16.23
C THR A 72 5.02 2.77 17.69
N GLN A 73 4.23 3.77 18.08
CA GLN A 73 4.18 4.28 19.45
C GLN A 73 3.22 3.50 20.34
N THR A 74 2.14 2.91 19.79
CA THR A 74 1.13 2.17 20.56
C THR A 74 1.07 0.69 20.21
N ASN A 75 1.75 0.27 19.15
CA ASN A 75 1.62 -1.04 18.51
C ASN A 75 0.18 -1.36 18.03
N THR A 76 -0.63 -0.34 17.81
CA THR A 76 -1.93 -0.51 17.16
C THR A 76 -1.70 -0.76 15.67
N ILE A 77 -2.30 -1.81 15.15
CA ILE A 77 -2.24 -2.15 13.72
C ILE A 77 -3.53 -1.70 13.07
N TRP A 78 -3.41 -0.98 11.96
CA TRP A 78 -4.51 -0.49 11.15
C TRP A 78 -4.52 -1.16 9.80
N VAL A 79 -5.69 -1.59 9.36
CA VAL A 79 -5.94 -2.02 7.97
C VAL A 79 -7.00 -1.11 7.39
N VAL A 80 -6.77 -0.62 6.19
CA VAL A 80 -7.71 0.20 5.41
C VAL A 80 -7.98 -0.48 4.08
N ALA A 81 -9.22 -0.43 3.60
CA ALA A 81 -9.62 -1.03 2.33
C ALA A 81 -10.81 -0.28 1.71
N ALA A 82 -11.02 -0.44 0.42
CA ALA A 82 -12.20 0.02 -0.28
C ALA A 82 -13.33 -1.01 -0.11
N TRP A 83 -14.53 -0.56 0.25
CA TRP A 83 -15.73 -1.37 0.35
C TRP A 83 -16.78 -0.89 -0.64
N THR A 84 -17.37 -1.81 -1.37
CA THR A 84 -18.46 -1.53 -2.30
C THR A 84 -19.73 -2.24 -1.82
N HIS A 85 -20.84 -1.49 -1.72
CA HIS A 85 -22.13 -1.99 -1.33
C HIS A 85 -23.13 -1.80 -2.45
N GLY A 86 -23.67 -2.88 -2.99
CA GLY A 86 -24.53 -2.83 -4.17
C GLY A 86 -23.74 -2.48 -5.45
N MET A 87 -24.14 -1.42 -6.14
CA MET A 87 -23.54 -0.93 -7.38
C MET A 87 -23.55 -1.92 -8.57
N GLY A 88 -24.32 -3.01 -8.48
CA GLY A 88 -24.42 -4.06 -9.51
C GLY A 88 -23.12 -4.87 -9.65
N ASN A 89 -22.96 -5.54 -10.79
CA ASN A 89 -21.81 -6.39 -11.09
C ASN A 89 -20.72 -5.63 -11.89
N GLN A 90 -20.76 -4.29 -11.90
CA GLN A 90 -19.76 -3.48 -12.58
C GLN A 90 -18.56 -3.23 -11.64
N ARG A 91 -17.38 -3.09 -12.22
CA ARG A 91 -16.19 -2.74 -11.46
C ARG A 91 -16.33 -1.40 -10.76
N ALA A 92 -15.98 -1.32 -9.49
CA ALA A 92 -16.07 -0.11 -8.67
C ALA A 92 -15.39 1.11 -9.29
N TRP A 93 -14.29 0.89 -10.00
CA TRP A 93 -13.57 1.95 -10.74
C TRP A 93 -14.47 2.73 -11.71
N TRP A 94 -15.47 2.06 -12.29
CA TRP A 94 -16.39 2.66 -13.25
C TRP A 94 -17.77 2.94 -12.68
N SER A 95 -18.22 2.13 -11.71
CA SER A 95 -19.57 2.19 -11.14
C SER A 95 -19.70 3.08 -9.91
N SER A 96 -18.59 3.46 -9.27
CA SER A 96 -18.63 4.41 -8.16
C SER A 96 -18.95 5.82 -8.67
N HIS A 97 -19.85 6.52 -7.96
CA HIS A 97 -20.36 7.84 -8.30
C HIS A 97 -19.92 8.91 -7.29
N PRO A 98 -20.04 10.21 -7.63
CA PRO A 98 -19.88 11.28 -6.67
C PRO A 98 -20.88 11.17 -5.50
N GLY A 99 -20.59 11.88 -4.41
CA GLY A 99 -21.39 11.84 -3.19
C GLY A 99 -20.83 10.90 -2.13
N MET A 100 -21.68 10.60 -1.13
CA MET A 100 -21.33 9.77 0.03
C MET A 100 -22.29 8.60 0.22
N ASP A 101 -23.28 8.46 -0.66
CA ASP A 101 -24.32 7.42 -0.57
C ASP A 101 -23.71 6.03 -0.67
N LEU A 102 -24.02 5.17 0.30
CA LEU A 102 -23.51 3.82 0.42
C LEU A 102 -23.78 2.94 -0.82
N TYR A 103 -24.95 3.13 -1.45
CA TYR A 103 -25.36 2.33 -2.62
C TYR A 103 -24.80 2.86 -3.96
N GLN A 104 -24.16 4.03 -3.96
CA GLN A 104 -23.70 4.68 -5.18
C GLN A 104 -22.20 4.97 -5.20
N THR A 105 -21.55 5.10 -4.03
CA THR A 105 -20.13 5.39 -3.97
C THR A 105 -19.39 4.40 -3.09
N ALA A 106 -18.24 3.94 -3.58
CA ALA A 106 -17.37 3.08 -2.79
C ALA A 106 -16.93 3.80 -1.50
N GLN A 107 -16.89 3.06 -0.42
CA GLN A 107 -16.58 3.53 0.92
C GLN A 107 -15.13 3.19 1.28
N LEU A 108 -14.48 4.06 2.04
CA LEU A 108 -13.18 3.79 2.63
C LEU A 108 -13.39 3.33 4.08
N VAL A 109 -13.00 2.09 4.37
CA VAL A 109 -13.24 1.46 5.67
C VAL A 109 -11.95 1.01 6.32
N MET A 110 -11.91 1.02 7.64
CA MET A 110 -10.75 0.61 8.44
C MET A 110 -11.14 -0.40 9.49
N ALA A 111 -10.17 -1.22 9.89
CA ALA A 111 -10.20 -1.98 11.14
C ALA A 111 -8.88 -1.81 11.88
N LYS A 112 -8.93 -1.96 13.21
CA LYS A 112 -7.72 -1.90 14.05
C LYS A 112 -7.59 -3.11 14.95
N SER A 113 -6.34 -3.48 15.22
CA SER A 113 -5.95 -4.49 16.20
C SER A 113 -5.02 -3.89 17.25
N THR A 114 -5.23 -4.22 18.52
CA THR A 114 -4.37 -3.84 19.65
C THR A 114 -3.64 -5.03 20.27
N ASP A 115 -3.83 -6.22 19.71
CA ASP A 115 -3.29 -7.49 20.20
C ASP A 115 -2.39 -8.17 19.17
N ASP A 116 -1.67 -7.38 18.36
CA ASP A 116 -0.71 -7.84 17.38
C ASP A 116 -1.35 -8.61 16.19
N GLY A 117 -2.52 -8.15 15.76
CA GLY A 117 -3.24 -8.70 14.59
C GLY A 117 -4.02 -9.98 14.87
N LYS A 118 -4.22 -10.35 16.14
CA LYS A 118 -4.97 -11.56 16.51
C LYS A 118 -6.47 -11.34 16.41
N THR A 119 -6.96 -10.20 16.92
CA THR A 119 -8.36 -9.80 16.82
C THR A 119 -8.49 -8.38 16.25
N TRP A 120 -9.65 -8.08 15.70
CA TRP A 120 -9.88 -6.85 14.96
C TRP A 120 -11.18 -6.17 15.41
N SER A 121 -11.19 -4.86 15.38
CA SER A 121 -12.40 -4.07 15.62
C SER A 121 -13.46 -4.34 14.54
N LYS A 122 -14.70 -3.94 14.80
CA LYS A 122 -15.69 -3.77 13.73
C LYS A 122 -15.17 -2.75 12.70
N PRO A 123 -15.64 -2.83 11.44
CA PRO A 123 -15.30 -1.85 10.41
C PRO A 123 -15.66 -0.43 10.84
N ILE A 124 -14.78 0.51 10.54
CA ILE A 124 -14.92 1.95 10.80
C ILE A 124 -14.96 2.64 9.44
N ASN A 125 -16.09 3.21 9.06
CA ASN A 125 -16.20 3.96 7.82
C ASN A 125 -15.63 5.37 8.03
N ILE A 126 -14.64 5.75 7.21
CA ILE A 126 -13.97 7.06 7.26
C ILE A 126 -14.20 7.90 6.00
N THR A 127 -15.07 7.45 5.09
CA THR A 127 -15.31 8.09 3.79
C THR A 127 -15.60 9.59 3.93
N GLU A 128 -16.53 9.96 4.80
CA GLU A 128 -16.93 11.36 5.02
C GLU A 128 -15.82 12.25 5.60
N GLN A 129 -14.76 11.64 6.19
CA GLN A 129 -13.63 12.39 6.74
C GLN A 129 -12.64 12.81 5.67
N VAL A 130 -12.52 12.04 4.57
CA VAL A 130 -11.41 12.16 3.62
C VAL A 130 -11.82 12.33 2.17
N LYS A 131 -13.02 11.86 1.77
CA LYS A 131 -13.50 11.96 0.39
C LYS A 131 -14.13 13.34 0.13
N ASP A 132 -13.74 13.99 -0.95
CA ASP A 132 -14.50 15.12 -1.50
C ASP A 132 -15.78 14.60 -2.18
N PRO A 133 -16.95 15.18 -1.90
CA PRO A 133 -18.21 14.74 -2.51
C PRO A 133 -18.25 14.79 -4.03
N SER A 134 -17.41 15.59 -4.66
CA SER A 134 -17.32 15.66 -6.13
C SER A 134 -16.53 14.51 -6.76
N TRP A 135 -15.76 13.74 -5.98
CA TRP A 135 -14.98 12.63 -6.49
C TRP A 135 -15.83 11.40 -6.74
N TYR A 136 -15.49 10.65 -7.79
CA TYR A 136 -16.16 9.40 -8.12
C TYR A 136 -15.73 8.25 -7.22
N PHE A 137 -14.44 8.15 -6.90
CA PHE A 137 -13.90 7.05 -6.13
C PHE A 137 -12.75 7.55 -5.26
N LEU A 138 -12.65 7.05 -4.04
CA LEU A 138 -11.48 7.21 -3.17
C LEU A 138 -11.11 5.86 -2.61
N LEU A 139 -9.84 5.49 -2.71
CA LEU A 139 -9.28 4.31 -2.06
C LEU A 139 -7.83 4.60 -1.63
N GLN A 140 -7.29 3.74 -0.79
CA GLN A 140 -5.89 3.80 -0.38
C GLN A 140 -4.96 3.29 -1.50
N GLY A 141 -3.66 3.57 -1.39
CA GLY A 141 -2.66 2.82 -2.14
C GLY A 141 -2.49 1.45 -1.49
N PRO A 142 -2.73 0.32 -2.21
CA PRO A 142 -2.51 -1.00 -1.65
C PRO A 142 -1.05 -1.18 -1.21
N GLY A 143 -0.84 -1.95 -0.13
CA GLY A 143 0.48 -2.18 0.42
C GLY A 143 0.62 -1.73 1.86
N ARG A 144 1.24 -0.58 2.14
CA ARG A 144 1.45 -0.12 3.52
C ARG A 144 1.40 1.39 3.69
N GLY A 145 0.98 1.80 4.90
CA GLY A 145 1.22 3.13 5.45
C GLY A 145 2.43 3.17 6.38
N ILE A 146 2.66 4.32 6.97
CA ILE A 146 3.78 4.59 7.90
C ILE A 146 3.31 5.34 9.15
N THR A 147 4.08 5.21 10.23
CA THR A 147 4.08 6.14 11.34
C THR A 147 5.28 7.07 11.18
N MET A 148 5.04 8.37 11.07
CA MET A 148 6.09 9.40 11.02
C MET A 148 6.82 9.53 12.35
N SER A 149 7.98 10.14 12.33
CA SER A 149 8.81 10.41 13.52
C SER A 149 8.08 11.20 14.62
N ASP A 150 7.15 12.07 14.26
CA ASP A 150 6.29 12.81 15.19
C ASP A 150 5.06 12.02 15.68
N GLY A 151 4.87 10.79 15.19
CA GLY A 151 3.74 9.90 15.50
C GLY A 151 2.51 10.10 14.61
N THR A 152 2.56 10.95 13.60
CA THR A 152 1.50 11.07 12.59
C THR A 152 1.40 9.77 11.79
N LEU A 153 0.18 9.24 11.65
CA LEU A 153 -0.10 8.07 10.83
C LEU A 153 -0.39 8.53 9.40
N VAL A 154 0.19 7.87 8.40
CA VAL A 154 0.01 8.25 6.99
C VAL A 154 -0.25 7.04 6.14
N PHE A 155 -1.30 7.08 5.30
CA PHE A 155 -1.51 6.14 4.21
C PHE A 155 -1.42 6.85 2.86
N PRO A 156 -0.83 6.22 1.83
CA PRO A 156 -1.00 6.69 0.46
C PRO A 156 -2.45 6.49 0.02
N THR A 157 -2.93 7.36 -0.86
CA THR A 157 -4.30 7.32 -1.40
C THR A 157 -4.29 7.50 -2.90
N GLN A 158 -5.38 7.10 -3.53
CA GLN A 158 -5.71 7.42 -4.90
C GLN A 158 -7.21 7.74 -5.00
N PHE A 159 -7.56 8.64 -5.89
CA PHE A 159 -8.95 9.02 -6.11
C PHE A 159 -9.22 9.39 -7.56
N ILE A 160 -10.46 9.21 -7.99
CA ILE A 160 -10.94 9.66 -9.31
C ILE A 160 -11.71 10.95 -9.08
N ASP A 161 -11.20 12.05 -9.62
CA ASP A 161 -11.78 13.37 -9.45
C ASP A 161 -13.07 13.60 -10.29
N SER A 162 -13.64 14.79 -10.18
CA SER A 162 -14.86 15.18 -10.89
C SER A 162 -14.74 15.17 -12.43
N THR A 163 -13.53 15.12 -12.96
CA THR A 163 -13.24 15.01 -14.40
C THR A 163 -12.92 13.59 -14.85
N ARG A 164 -13.10 12.60 -13.96
CA ARG A 164 -12.74 11.19 -14.18
C ARG A 164 -11.24 10.93 -14.35
N VAL A 165 -10.39 11.83 -13.87
CA VAL A 165 -8.94 11.65 -13.88
C VAL A 165 -8.50 11.04 -12.54
N PRO A 166 -7.72 9.94 -12.53
CA PRO A 166 -7.15 9.40 -11.31
C PRO A 166 -5.98 10.25 -10.81
N ASN A 167 -5.87 10.38 -9.49
CA ASN A 167 -4.86 11.20 -8.83
C ASN A 167 -4.37 10.50 -7.57
N ALA A 168 -3.08 10.55 -7.29
CA ALA A 168 -2.51 10.03 -6.04
C ALA A 168 -2.22 11.14 -5.04
N GLY A 169 -2.32 10.81 -3.76
CA GLY A 169 -2.06 11.69 -2.64
C GLY A 169 -1.80 10.90 -1.36
N ILE A 170 -2.02 11.54 -0.22
CA ILE A 170 -1.92 10.92 1.10
C ILE A 170 -3.10 11.32 1.98
N MET A 171 -3.50 10.41 2.88
CA MET A 171 -4.31 10.75 4.04
C MET A 171 -3.50 10.56 5.32
N TYR A 172 -3.79 11.33 6.35
CA TYR A 172 -3.05 11.30 7.59
C TYR A 172 -3.94 11.48 8.83
N SER A 173 -3.45 11.00 9.97
CA SER A 173 -4.05 11.20 11.29
C SER A 173 -3.00 11.67 12.28
N LYS A 174 -3.29 12.76 13.02
CA LYS A 174 -2.45 13.29 14.12
C LYS A 174 -2.95 12.89 15.51
N ASP A 175 -4.02 12.15 15.59
CA ASP A 175 -4.71 11.78 16.82
C ASP A 175 -4.86 10.26 16.97
N ARG A 176 -3.89 9.51 16.43
CA ARG A 176 -3.80 8.04 16.52
C ARG A 176 -4.97 7.33 15.85
N GLY A 177 -5.36 7.80 14.67
CA GLY A 177 -6.41 7.18 13.87
C GLY A 177 -7.84 7.49 14.32
N LYS A 178 -8.06 8.45 15.21
CA LYS A 178 -9.42 8.89 15.58
C LYS A 178 -10.06 9.69 14.47
N THR A 179 -9.28 10.60 13.85
CA THR A 179 -9.71 11.37 12.68
C THR A 179 -8.67 11.32 11.58
N TRP A 180 -9.13 11.35 10.33
CA TRP A 180 -8.32 11.32 9.13
C TRP A 180 -8.56 12.53 8.27
N LYS A 181 -7.51 13.01 7.61
CA LYS A 181 -7.57 14.18 6.72
C LYS A 181 -6.78 13.90 5.45
N MET A 182 -7.20 14.54 4.38
CA MET A 182 -6.50 14.57 3.10
C MET A 182 -6.42 16.01 2.60
N HIS A 183 -5.38 16.35 1.86
CA HIS A 183 -5.23 17.65 1.22
C HIS A 183 -5.20 17.51 -0.31
N ASN A 184 -4.18 18.06 -0.96
CA ASN A 184 -4.09 18.09 -2.40
C ASN A 184 -3.46 16.81 -2.97
N MET A 185 -3.77 16.51 -4.23
CA MET A 185 -3.08 15.47 -4.99
C MET A 185 -1.60 15.83 -5.19
N ALA A 186 -0.75 14.81 -5.24
CA ALA A 186 0.67 14.96 -5.56
C ALA A 186 0.90 15.11 -7.08
N ARG A 187 0.17 14.33 -7.87
CA ARG A 187 0.26 14.35 -9.34
C ARG A 187 -1.01 13.79 -9.96
N THR A 188 -1.45 14.40 -11.05
CA THR A 188 -2.58 13.91 -11.83
C THR A 188 -2.19 12.73 -12.72
N ASN A 189 -3.18 11.91 -13.08
CA ASN A 189 -3.05 10.70 -13.89
C ASN A 189 -2.06 9.70 -13.29
N THR A 190 -2.13 9.56 -11.96
CA THR A 190 -1.40 8.59 -11.15
C THR A 190 -2.37 7.81 -10.27
N THR A 191 -1.97 6.63 -9.83
CA THR A 191 -2.80 5.73 -9.04
C THR A 191 -2.02 5.22 -7.82
N GLU A 192 -1.92 3.92 -7.66
CA GLU A 192 -1.29 3.25 -6.53
C GLU A 192 0.07 3.84 -6.17
N ALA A 193 0.21 4.24 -4.93
CA ALA A 193 1.39 4.93 -4.45
C ALA A 193 1.92 4.32 -3.16
N GLN A 194 3.18 4.60 -2.86
CA GLN A 194 3.83 4.27 -1.59
C GLN A 194 4.46 5.52 -0.99
N VAL A 195 4.34 5.65 0.34
CA VAL A 195 4.84 6.81 1.07
C VAL A 195 5.94 6.39 2.05
N VAL A 196 6.97 7.21 2.16
CA VAL A 196 8.01 7.11 3.20
C VAL A 196 8.31 8.48 3.77
N GLU A 197 8.76 8.54 5.03
CA GLU A 197 9.39 9.70 5.61
C GLU A 197 10.90 9.57 5.37
N THR A 198 11.50 10.47 4.58
CA THR A 198 12.93 10.47 4.26
C THR A 198 13.74 11.24 5.28
N GLU A 199 13.20 12.35 5.76
CA GLU A 199 13.70 13.15 6.87
C GLU A 199 12.53 13.53 7.78
N PRO A 200 12.72 13.86 9.06
CA PRO A 200 11.64 14.26 9.95
C PRO A 200 10.74 15.35 9.33
N GLY A 201 9.46 15.00 9.11
CA GLY A 201 8.47 15.88 8.49
C GLY A 201 8.50 15.95 6.96
N VAL A 202 9.41 15.24 6.29
CA VAL A 202 9.51 15.20 4.82
C VAL A 202 8.99 13.87 4.30
N LEU A 203 7.91 13.90 3.56
CA LEU A 203 7.32 12.71 2.94
C LEU A 203 7.63 12.64 1.46
N MET A 204 8.10 11.48 1.02
CA MET A 204 8.23 11.12 -0.39
C MET A 204 7.08 10.19 -0.78
N LEU A 205 6.37 10.52 -1.86
CA LEU A 205 5.33 9.69 -2.48
C LEU A 205 5.82 9.18 -3.83
N ASN A 206 5.93 7.87 -3.96
CA ASN A 206 6.28 7.17 -5.19
C ASN A 206 5.03 6.58 -5.82
N MET A 207 4.67 7.02 -7.02
CA MET A 207 3.37 6.80 -7.63
C MET A 207 3.46 5.98 -8.91
N ARG A 208 2.50 5.05 -9.09
CA ARG A 208 2.20 4.43 -10.37
C ARG A 208 1.70 5.49 -11.33
N ASP A 209 2.44 5.74 -12.40
CA ASP A 209 2.08 6.75 -13.41
C ASP A 209 1.42 6.10 -14.61
N ASN A 210 0.15 6.42 -14.87
CA ASN A 210 -0.61 5.83 -15.98
C ASN A 210 -0.07 6.22 -17.36
N ARG A 211 0.87 7.16 -17.42
CA ARG A 211 1.61 7.48 -18.66
C ARG A 211 2.62 6.41 -19.02
N GLY A 212 2.94 5.51 -18.08
CA GLY A 212 3.86 4.39 -18.26
C GLY A 212 5.34 4.78 -18.37
N GLY A 213 6.17 3.77 -18.42
CA GLY A 213 7.61 3.84 -18.62
C GLY A 213 8.42 4.11 -17.36
N SER A 214 7.97 4.93 -16.43
CA SER A 214 8.70 5.24 -15.20
C SER A 214 7.78 5.75 -14.08
N ARG A 215 8.17 5.48 -12.84
CA ARG A 215 7.49 5.97 -11.62
C ARG A 215 7.53 7.49 -11.53
N ALA A 216 6.45 8.09 -11.08
CA ALA A 216 6.43 9.48 -10.67
C ALA A 216 6.74 9.58 -9.17
N VAL A 217 7.51 10.61 -8.78
CA VAL A 217 7.93 10.82 -7.39
C VAL A 217 7.74 12.28 -7.01
N ALA A 218 7.09 12.54 -5.89
CA ALA A 218 6.90 13.90 -5.35
C ALA A 218 7.18 13.93 -3.85
N ILE A 219 7.50 15.13 -3.35
CA ILE A 219 7.81 15.40 -1.95
C ILE A 219 6.84 16.43 -1.39
N THR A 220 6.44 16.24 -0.13
CA THR A 220 5.70 17.22 0.67
C THR A 220 6.36 17.41 2.04
N LYS A 221 6.28 18.64 2.56
CA LYS A 221 6.74 19.01 3.92
C LYS A 221 5.59 19.53 4.79
N ASP A 222 4.37 19.45 4.31
CA ASP A 222 3.17 20.03 4.93
C ASP A 222 1.95 19.09 4.86
N LEU A 223 2.23 17.77 4.85
CA LEU A 223 1.23 16.70 4.81
C LEU A 223 0.32 16.77 3.58
N GLY A 224 0.88 17.12 2.42
CA GLY A 224 0.18 17.10 1.14
C GLY A 224 -0.59 18.36 0.79
N LYS A 225 -0.38 19.48 1.51
CA LYS A 225 -0.92 20.79 1.10
C LYS A 225 -0.22 21.29 -0.15
N THR A 226 1.10 21.13 -0.19
CA THR A 226 1.93 21.43 -1.36
C THR A 226 2.83 20.26 -1.72
N TRP A 227 3.15 20.12 -2.99
CA TRP A 227 3.99 19.07 -3.52
C TRP A 227 5.06 19.63 -4.45
N THR A 228 6.25 19.05 -4.38
CA THR A 228 7.37 19.35 -5.29
C THR A 228 7.79 18.06 -5.98
N GLU A 229 7.98 18.08 -7.29
CA GLU A 229 8.46 16.93 -8.03
C GLU A 229 9.90 16.60 -7.64
N HIS A 230 10.16 15.34 -7.32
CA HIS A 230 11.51 14.87 -6.98
C HIS A 230 12.38 14.76 -8.25
N PRO A 231 13.71 15.06 -8.19
CA PRO A 231 14.58 15.02 -9.37
C PRO A 231 14.62 13.67 -10.11
N SER A 232 14.42 12.55 -9.39
CA SER A 232 14.36 11.21 -9.99
C SER A 232 13.03 10.87 -10.67
N SER A 233 12.00 11.70 -10.47
CA SER A 233 10.66 11.46 -11.00
C SER A 233 10.68 11.28 -12.52
N ARG A 234 9.99 10.25 -13.00
CA ARG A 234 9.87 9.90 -14.42
C ARG A 234 11.19 9.54 -15.10
N LYS A 235 12.27 9.22 -14.33
CA LYS A 235 13.60 8.96 -14.87
C LYS A 235 14.28 7.72 -14.30
N ALA A 236 14.26 7.55 -12.96
CA ALA A 236 15.15 6.62 -12.27
C ALA A 236 14.59 5.20 -12.09
N LEU A 237 13.27 5.06 -12.03
CA LEU A 237 12.59 3.79 -11.76
C LEU A 237 11.65 3.44 -12.91
N GLN A 238 12.07 2.51 -13.77
CA GLN A 238 11.19 2.01 -14.82
C GLN A 238 10.02 1.21 -14.24
N GLU A 239 8.86 1.25 -14.92
CA GLU A 239 7.67 0.51 -14.53
C GLU A 239 6.74 0.19 -15.72
N PRO A 240 5.97 -0.92 -15.64
CA PRO A 240 4.99 -1.30 -16.66
C PRO A 240 3.56 -0.86 -16.30
N VAL A 241 3.37 0.26 -15.59
CA VAL A 241 2.09 0.67 -15.00
C VAL A 241 1.58 -0.40 -14.02
N CYS A 242 2.32 -0.60 -12.94
CA CYS A 242 2.03 -1.59 -11.89
C CYS A 242 2.27 -0.99 -10.51
N MET A 243 1.63 -1.56 -9.49
CA MET A 243 1.92 -1.27 -8.08
C MET A 243 3.40 -1.58 -7.78
N ALA A 244 3.94 -0.90 -6.79
CA ALA A 244 5.31 -1.09 -6.30
C ALA A 244 5.33 -0.97 -4.78
N SER A 245 6.45 -1.32 -4.15
CA SER A 245 6.69 -1.09 -2.74
C SER A 245 7.89 -0.17 -2.53
N LEU A 246 7.79 0.71 -1.55
CA LEU A 246 8.88 1.59 -1.11
C LEU A 246 8.91 1.60 0.42
N ILE A 247 10.09 1.38 1.00
CA ILE A 247 10.33 1.56 2.43
C ILE A 247 11.60 2.36 2.68
N HIS A 248 11.62 3.15 3.75
CA HIS A 248 12.83 3.78 4.29
C HIS A 248 13.34 2.96 5.47
N VAL A 249 14.63 2.62 5.46
CA VAL A 249 15.31 1.89 6.51
C VAL A 249 16.38 2.81 7.08
N GLU A 250 16.09 3.41 8.24
CA GLU A 250 17.02 4.32 8.93
C GLU A 250 18.32 3.61 9.29
N ALA A 251 19.43 4.34 9.30
CA ALA A 251 20.77 3.86 9.64
C ALA A 251 20.80 3.06 10.95
N LYS A 252 20.18 3.59 12.00
CA LYS A 252 20.10 2.93 13.33
C LYS A 252 19.36 1.59 13.33
N ASN A 253 18.54 1.32 12.29
CA ASN A 253 17.67 0.17 12.20
C ASN A 253 18.22 -0.93 11.27
N ASN A 254 19.42 -0.80 10.74
CA ASN A 254 20.05 -1.81 9.89
C ASN A 254 21.53 -2.03 10.24
N VAL A 255 22.13 -3.11 9.74
CA VAL A 255 23.51 -3.51 10.03
C VAL A 255 24.56 -2.80 9.19
N LEU A 256 24.17 -2.02 8.20
CA LEU A 256 25.08 -1.25 7.35
C LEU A 256 25.30 0.18 7.89
N ASP A 257 24.54 0.57 8.93
CA ASP A 257 24.54 1.89 9.53
C ASP A 257 24.40 3.03 8.49
N LYS A 258 23.54 2.83 7.49
CA LYS A 258 23.24 3.77 6.40
C LYS A 258 21.74 3.97 6.28
N ASP A 259 21.31 5.18 5.93
CA ASP A 259 19.94 5.42 5.49
C ASP A 259 19.75 4.82 4.09
N ILE A 260 18.70 3.99 3.94
CA ILE A 260 18.47 3.21 2.73
C ILE A 260 17.01 3.34 2.32
N LEU A 261 16.75 3.69 1.07
CA LEU A 261 15.46 3.43 0.46
C LEU A 261 15.49 2.07 -0.25
N LEU A 262 14.54 1.19 0.09
CA LEU A 262 14.33 -0.07 -0.60
C LEU A 262 13.06 0.04 -1.43
N PHE A 263 13.15 -0.39 -2.69
CA PHE A 263 12.05 -0.35 -3.66
C PHE A 263 11.91 -1.72 -4.33
N SER A 264 10.68 -2.17 -4.58
CA SER A 264 10.42 -3.38 -5.37
C SER A 264 9.29 -3.19 -6.36
N ASN A 265 9.48 -3.70 -7.58
CA ASN A 265 8.48 -3.68 -8.64
C ASN A 265 8.85 -4.67 -9.76
N PRO A 266 7.95 -4.90 -10.74
CA PRO A 266 8.34 -5.45 -12.03
C PRO A 266 9.33 -4.50 -12.73
N ASN A 267 10.59 -4.91 -12.84
CA ASN A 267 11.69 -4.09 -13.40
C ASN A 267 11.69 -4.10 -14.92
N THR A 268 10.62 -3.67 -15.53
CA THR A 268 10.37 -3.66 -16.98
C THR A 268 9.48 -2.48 -17.34
N THR A 269 9.34 -2.18 -18.60
CA THR A 269 8.38 -1.17 -19.12
C THR A 269 7.14 -1.80 -19.75
N ARG A 270 7.11 -3.15 -19.88
CA ARG A 270 5.98 -3.91 -20.44
C ARG A 270 5.89 -5.28 -19.77
N GLY A 271 4.65 -5.74 -19.56
CA GLY A 271 4.39 -6.97 -18.81
C GLY A 271 4.63 -6.80 -17.31
N ARG A 272 4.39 -7.83 -16.53
CA ARG A 272 4.60 -7.82 -15.08
C ARG A 272 5.54 -8.95 -14.68
N ASN A 273 6.79 -8.81 -15.11
CA ASN A 273 7.88 -9.76 -14.92
C ASN A 273 9.12 -9.07 -14.34
N HIS A 274 10.19 -9.82 -14.06
CA HIS A 274 11.44 -9.31 -13.50
C HIS A 274 11.22 -8.60 -12.13
N ILE A 275 10.51 -9.26 -11.21
CA ILE A 275 10.35 -8.74 -9.84
C ILE A 275 11.72 -8.52 -9.22
N THR A 276 12.04 -7.27 -8.90
CA THR A 276 13.38 -6.86 -8.49
C THR A 276 13.29 -5.99 -7.24
N ILE A 277 14.16 -6.25 -6.25
CA ILE A 277 14.44 -5.33 -5.15
C ILE A 277 15.58 -4.42 -5.55
N LYS A 278 15.47 -3.14 -5.27
CA LYS A 278 16.48 -2.10 -5.54
C LYS A 278 16.76 -1.31 -4.27
N ALA A 279 17.98 -0.84 -4.10
CA ALA A 279 18.35 0.06 -3.02
C ALA A 279 18.91 1.38 -3.55
N SER A 280 18.56 2.47 -2.85
CA SER A 280 19.14 3.79 -3.02
C SER A 280 19.76 4.23 -1.72
N LEU A 281 20.95 4.84 -1.79
CA LEU A 281 21.72 5.38 -0.65
C LEU A 281 21.84 6.92 -0.70
N ASP A 282 21.02 7.56 -1.52
CA ASP A 282 21.03 8.99 -1.82
C ASP A 282 19.61 9.55 -1.95
N ASP A 283 18.72 9.14 -1.04
CA ASP A 283 17.33 9.59 -0.97
C ASP A 283 16.52 9.38 -2.27
N GLY A 284 16.84 8.29 -3.00
CA GLY A 284 16.11 7.93 -4.21
C GLY A 284 16.52 8.69 -5.45
N LEU A 285 17.64 9.43 -5.42
CA LEU A 285 18.19 10.10 -6.60
C LEU A 285 18.72 9.10 -7.62
N THR A 286 19.46 8.07 -7.14
CA THR A 286 19.97 6.99 -7.98
C THR A 286 19.60 5.59 -7.44
N TRP A 287 19.48 4.64 -8.36
CA TRP A 287 19.17 3.23 -8.12
C TRP A 287 20.16 2.37 -8.93
N LEU A 288 21.36 2.26 -8.41
CA LEU A 288 22.50 1.68 -9.14
C LEU A 288 22.28 0.19 -9.46
N PRO A 289 22.72 -0.31 -10.63
CA PRO A 289 22.56 -1.73 -11.00
C PRO A 289 23.17 -2.69 -9.98
N GLU A 290 24.30 -2.36 -9.36
CA GLU A 290 24.98 -3.16 -8.32
C GLU A 290 24.17 -3.25 -7.01
N HIS A 291 23.17 -2.40 -6.82
CA HIS A 291 22.24 -2.43 -5.70
C HIS A 291 20.86 -2.96 -6.12
N GLN A 292 20.82 -3.91 -7.02
CA GLN A 292 19.60 -4.54 -7.49
C GLN A 292 19.69 -6.06 -7.39
N LEU A 293 18.61 -6.69 -6.96
CA LEU A 293 18.48 -8.14 -6.87
C LEU A 293 17.16 -8.55 -7.52
N MET A 294 17.25 -9.25 -8.65
CA MET A 294 16.10 -9.86 -9.30
C MET A 294 15.72 -11.15 -8.58
N LEU A 295 14.43 -11.32 -8.28
CA LEU A 295 13.88 -12.45 -7.55
C LEU A 295 13.13 -13.41 -8.45
N ASP A 296 12.44 -12.91 -9.49
CA ASP A 296 11.58 -13.68 -10.36
C ASP A 296 11.56 -13.06 -11.77
N GLU A 297 11.99 -13.80 -12.78
CA GLU A 297 11.99 -13.36 -14.17
C GLU A 297 10.63 -13.54 -14.85
N GLY A 298 9.81 -14.44 -14.34
CA GLY A 298 8.58 -14.87 -14.99
C GLY A 298 7.44 -13.84 -14.92
N GLU A 299 6.45 -14.03 -15.77
CA GLU A 299 5.23 -13.22 -15.79
C GLU A 299 4.32 -13.59 -14.62
N GLY A 300 3.83 -12.60 -13.89
CA GLY A 300 2.93 -12.75 -12.76
C GLY A 300 1.94 -11.58 -12.68
N TRP A 301 1.28 -11.40 -11.52
CA TRP A 301 0.42 -10.23 -11.29
C TRP A 301 1.23 -8.99 -10.88
N GLY A 302 2.44 -9.18 -10.31
CA GLY A 302 3.47 -8.16 -10.19
C GLY A 302 3.39 -7.25 -8.97
N TYR A 303 2.41 -7.41 -8.09
CA TYR A 303 2.35 -6.63 -6.85
C TYR A 303 3.38 -7.14 -5.85
N SER A 304 3.94 -6.24 -5.05
CA SER A 304 4.93 -6.59 -4.03
C SER A 304 4.86 -5.65 -2.84
N CYS A 305 5.27 -6.15 -1.66
CA CYS A 305 5.35 -5.34 -0.45
C CYS A 305 6.55 -5.74 0.40
N LEU A 306 7.40 -4.76 0.71
CA LEU A 306 8.63 -4.90 1.49
C LEU A 306 8.40 -4.60 2.98
N THR A 307 9.19 -5.26 3.84
CA THR A 307 9.39 -4.89 5.24
C THR A 307 10.76 -5.34 5.70
N MET A 308 11.29 -4.79 6.79
CA MET A 308 12.45 -5.40 7.47
C MET A 308 11.93 -6.47 8.45
N ILE A 309 12.48 -7.67 8.39
CA ILE A 309 12.22 -8.75 9.37
C ILE A 309 13.01 -8.46 10.65
N ASP A 310 14.26 -8.10 10.46
CA ASP A 310 15.23 -7.71 11.48
C ASP A 310 16.22 -6.70 10.90
N ARG A 311 17.30 -6.34 11.64
CA ARG A 311 18.27 -5.34 11.18
C ARG A 311 19.08 -5.73 9.92
N GLU A 312 19.07 -6.99 9.51
CA GLU A 312 19.87 -7.51 8.38
C GLU A 312 19.06 -8.22 7.30
N THR A 313 17.76 -8.44 7.53
CA THR A 313 16.93 -9.27 6.65
C THR A 313 15.71 -8.52 6.16
N ILE A 314 15.61 -8.41 4.84
CA ILE A 314 14.44 -7.87 4.13
C ILE A 314 13.43 -9.00 3.97
N GLY A 315 12.16 -8.76 4.28
CA GLY A 315 11.03 -9.60 3.89
C GLY A 315 10.30 -8.99 2.70
N ILE A 316 10.00 -9.78 1.72
CA ILE A 316 9.15 -9.39 0.59
C ILE A 316 8.02 -10.40 0.40
N LEU A 317 6.79 -9.87 0.32
CA LEU A 317 5.61 -10.62 -0.11
C LEU A 317 5.24 -10.12 -1.50
N TYR A 318 5.14 -11.02 -2.47
CA TYR A 318 4.87 -10.61 -3.86
C TYR A 318 4.09 -11.67 -4.66
N GLU A 319 3.44 -11.20 -5.70
CA GLU A 319 2.74 -12.02 -6.69
C GLU A 319 3.75 -12.50 -7.73
N SER A 320 4.14 -13.78 -7.61
CA SER A 320 5.20 -14.38 -8.42
C SER A 320 4.66 -15.04 -9.69
N SER A 321 5.57 -15.46 -10.55
CA SER A 321 5.26 -16.31 -11.71
C SER A 321 4.83 -17.74 -11.33
N ALA A 322 5.16 -18.18 -10.11
CA ALA A 322 4.92 -19.55 -9.64
C ALA A 322 3.70 -19.67 -8.72
N ALA A 323 3.27 -18.58 -8.07
CA ALA A 323 2.16 -18.60 -7.10
C ALA A 323 1.51 -17.22 -6.97
N HIS A 324 0.24 -17.20 -6.56
CA HIS A 324 -0.48 -15.94 -6.31
C HIS A 324 0.19 -15.08 -5.23
N MET A 325 0.81 -15.72 -4.23
CA MET A 325 1.60 -15.02 -3.22
C MET A 325 2.83 -15.84 -2.82
N THR A 326 3.99 -15.20 -2.87
CA THR A 326 5.28 -15.76 -2.46
C THR A 326 5.90 -14.85 -1.41
N PHE A 327 6.41 -15.45 -0.34
CA PHE A 327 7.22 -14.75 0.65
C PHE A 327 8.69 -15.18 0.50
N GLN A 328 9.59 -14.19 0.51
CA GLN A 328 11.04 -14.43 0.54
C GLN A 328 11.71 -13.56 1.60
N ALA A 329 12.77 -14.10 2.21
CA ALA A 329 13.69 -13.39 3.08
C ALA A 329 15.04 -13.21 2.37
N VAL A 330 15.52 -11.98 2.28
CA VAL A 330 16.75 -11.61 1.57
C VAL A 330 17.67 -10.87 2.53
N LYS A 331 18.95 -11.24 2.57
CA LYS A 331 19.91 -10.50 3.40
C LYS A 331 20.24 -9.15 2.76
N LEU A 332 20.24 -8.10 3.57
CA LEU A 332 20.53 -6.74 3.11
C LEU A 332 21.93 -6.63 2.44
N LYS A 333 22.93 -7.36 2.96
CA LYS A 333 24.29 -7.44 2.40
C LYS A 333 24.37 -8.13 1.03
N ASP A 334 23.35 -8.90 0.64
CA ASP A 334 23.32 -9.52 -0.69
C ASP A 334 22.80 -8.54 -1.75
N LEU A 335 22.09 -7.50 -1.30
CA LEU A 335 21.58 -6.39 -2.14
C LEU A 335 22.58 -5.22 -2.21
N ILE A 336 23.22 -4.89 -1.08
CA ILE A 336 24.17 -3.76 -0.97
C ILE A 336 25.52 -4.36 -0.56
N ARG A 337 26.41 -4.43 -1.53
CA ARG A 337 27.77 -4.99 -1.38
C ARG A 337 28.81 -3.89 -1.11
#